data_6d58d398f75d90fe1fd312c2ef00e52a
#
_entry.id   6d58d398f75d90fe1fd312c2ef00e52a
#
_cell.length_a   1.000
_cell.length_b   1.000
_cell.length_c   1.000
_cell.angle_alpha   90.00
_cell.angle_beta   90.00
_cell.angle_gamma   90.00
#
_symmetry.space_group_name_H-M   'P 1'
#
loop_
_entity.id
_entity.type
_entity.pdbx_description
1 polymer ?
#
loop_
_entity_poly.entity_id
_entity_poly.type
_entity_poly.pdbx_seq_one_letter_code
_entity_poly.pdbx_strand_id
1 'polypeptide(L)'
;MAESMGRAVSHHRDVRIPDFTLERYFAQWEFAAKHLLCASDIEGFQMSELLALADTETRSLWKGLQLGYTESTGHPLLRREIAATYETIEADDVLTFAGAEEAIFCLMNVVVGPGDHVIVTWPGYQSLYEVARATGADISLHGLHEADGWAIDIDRLRSEVRPTTRLIVINTPHNPTGMMVDRTTYDGLIEICEDNGIRLFMDEVYRGLEYDESDRLAAGADVLPMGISMGVMSKAYAMAGLRIGWLATHDRDLLARVAAFKDYTTICSSAPSEILAIIALRAREHVLERSRGILAANLELVDGFFEDYLDRFTWIRPSAGSVGFPRLTVPGVAIDDWAGDLVKAEGVLLLPGSVFGYAGNHFRLGFGRTDLPEALARLEAFAAKTLR
;
A
#
# COMPACT_ATOMS: atom_id res chain seq x y z
N MET A 1 54.52 7.87 34.16
CA MET A 1 53.68 6.81 33.53
C MET A 1 52.25 7.29 33.64
N ALA A 2 51.73 7.86 32.55
CA ALA A 2 50.33 8.24 32.43
C ALA A 2 49.75 7.42 31.29
N GLU A 3 48.91 6.47 31.64
CA GLU A 3 48.19 5.63 30.67
C GLU A 3 47.19 6.45 29.88
N SER A 4 47.34 6.39 28.58
CA SER A 4 46.35 6.91 27.62
C SER A 4 45.12 6.01 27.61
N MET A 5 44.05 6.41 28.27
CA MET A 5 42.74 5.82 28.04
C MET A 5 42.25 6.24 26.66
N GLY A 6 42.34 5.29 25.73
CA GLY A 6 41.74 5.42 24.42
C GLY A 6 40.22 5.63 24.56
N ARG A 7 39.72 6.79 24.13
CA ARG A 7 38.27 7.01 23.93
C ARG A 7 37.78 6.06 22.85
N ALA A 8 36.98 5.09 23.25
CA ALA A 8 36.15 4.36 22.32
C ALA A 8 35.22 5.38 21.62
N VAL A 9 35.46 5.60 20.33
CA VAL A 9 34.53 6.38 19.48
C VAL A 9 33.29 5.52 19.35
N SER A 10 32.25 5.84 20.11
CA SER A 10 30.93 5.26 19.91
C SER A 10 30.42 5.77 18.57
N HIS A 11 30.42 4.92 17.57
CA HIS A 11 29.66 5.19 16.34
C HIS A 11 28.18 5.13 16.69
N HIS A 12 27.60 6.22 17.20
CA HIS A 12 26.19 6.42 17.12
C HIS A 12 25.87 6.55 15.63
N ARG A 13 25.31 5.49 15.04
CA ARG A 13 24.66 5.61 13.74
C ARG A 13 23.45 6.50 13.97
N ASP A 14 23.47 7.71 13.41
CA ASP A 14 22.26 8.51 13.23
C ASP A 14 21.33 7.71 12.30
N VAL A 15 20.39 6.98 12.87
CA VAL A 15 19.31 6.36 12.10
C VAL A 15 18.39 7.49 11.67
N ARG A 16 18.58 7.99 10.45
CA ARG A 16 17.70 9.00 9.86
C ARG A 16 16.87 8.35 8.78
N ILE A 17 15.57 8.23 9.04
CA ILE A 17 14.59 8.01 7.99
C ILE A 17 14.37 9.37 7.32
N PRO A 18 14.50 9.49 5.98
CA PRO A 18 14.22 10.73 5.28
C PRO A 18 12.75 11.14 5.44
N ASP A 19 12.45 12.41 5.20
CA ASP A 19 11.07 12.89 5.18
C ASP A 19 10.22 12.03 4.23
N PHE A 20 9.04 11.64 4.69
CA PHE A 20 8.09 10.91 3.86
C PHE A 20 7.44 11.91 2.89
N THR A 21 7.95 11.97 1.68
CA THR A 21 7.63 13.01 0.68
C THR A 21 6.14 13.07 0.40
N LEU A 22 5.50 11.90 0.25
CA LEU A 22 4.05 11.80 0.02
C LEU A 22 3.25 12.41 1.17
N GLU A 23 3.60 12.09 2.41
CA GLU A 23 2.91 12.60 3.60
C GLU A 23 3.15 14.10 3.80
N ARG A 24 4.34 14.61 3.42
CA ARG A 24 4.62 16.06 3.45
C ARG A 24 3.77 16.79 2.40
N TYR A 25 3.58 16.20 1.22
CA TYR A 25 2.73 16.75 0.18
C TYR A 25 1.24 16.76 0.63
N PHE A 26 0.75 15.66 1.19
CA PHE A 26 -0.60 15.58 1.73
C PHE A 26 -0.83 16.52 2.92
N ALA A 27 0.13 16.65 3.84
CA ALA A 27 0.03 17.58 4.96
C ALA A 27 -0.22 19.05 4.52
N GLN A 28 0.24 19.41 3.32
CA GLN A 28 0.03 20.74 2.74
C GLN A 28 -1.35 20.88 2.08
N TRP A 29 -1.86 19.83 1.42
CA TRP A 29 -2.95 19.97 0.48
C TRP A 29 -4.21 19.15 0.79
N GLU A 30 -4.10 17.99 1.44
CA GLU A 30 -5.19 17.01 1.58
C GLU A 30 -6.47 17.60 2.17
N PHE A 31 -6.34 18.43 3.21
CA PHE A 31 -7.49 19.06 3.88
C PHE A 31 -7.79 20.47 3.37
N ALA A 32 -6.99 20.98 2.43
CA ALA A 32 -7.21 22.27 1.79
C ALA A 32 -7.83 22.14 0.39
N ALA A 33 -7.54 21.06 -0.33
CA ALA A 33 -8.11 20.78 -1.63
C ALA A 33 -9.58 20.36 -1.51
N LYS A 34 -10.40 20.77 -2.48
CA LYS A 34 -11.82 20.41 -2.52
C LYS A 34 -12.04 18.98 -3.03
N HIS A 35 -11.23 18.56 -3.99
CA HIS A 35 -11.31 17.25 -4.65
C HIS A 35 -9.95 16.56 -4.62
N LEU A 36 -9.91 15.35 -4.04
CA LEU A 36 -8.69 14.55 -3.92
C LEU A 36 -8.60 13.56 -5.08
N LEU A 37 -8.37 14.08 -6.30
CA LEU A 37 -8.23 13.26 -7.50
C LEU A 37 -6.89 12.47 -7.54
N CYS A 38 -6.26 12.29 -6.41
CA CYS A 38 -5.03 11.51 -6.22
C CYS A 38 -5.16 10.49 -5.10
N ALA A 39 -6.30 10.46 -4.38
CA ALA A 39 -6.50 9.58 -3.24
C ALA A 39 -6.39 8.10 -3.64
N SER A 40 -5.70 7.32 -2.81
CA SER A 40 -5.49 5.89 -3.07
C SER A 40 -6.41 4.97 -2.28
N ASP A 41 -7.31 5.54 -1.51
CA ASP A 41 -8.39 4.85 -0.79
C ASP A 41 -9.73 5.00 -1.53
N ILE A 42 -10.67 4.16 -1.18
CA ILE A 42 -12.06 4.22 -1.66
C ILE A 42 -12.85 5.12 -0.73
N GLU A 43 -13.94 5.72 -1.24
CA GLU A 43 -14.90 6.48 -0.44
C GLU A 43 -15.32 5.72 0.81
N GLY A 44 -15.03 6.31 1.97
CA GLY A 44 -15.23 5.65 3.26
C GLY A 44 -16.69 5.35 3.59
N PHE A 45 -16.93 4.31 4.37
CA PHE A 45 -18.23 4.03 4.95
C PHE A 45 -18.56 5.05 6.04
N GLN A 46 -19.82 5.45 6.12
CA GLN A 46 -20.33 6.09 7.32
C GLN A 46 -20.46 5.04 8.44
N MET A 47 -20.26 5.46 9.68
CA MET A 47 -20.37 4.55 10.84
C MET A 47 -21.74 3.84 10.89
N SER A 48 -22.83 4.55 10.58
CA SER A 48 -24.18 3.99 10.55
C SER A 48 -24.37 2.91 9.49
N GLU A 49 -23.76 3.08 8.32
CA GLU A 49 -23.79 2.09 7.23
C GLU A 49 -23.06 0.81 7.64
N LEU A 50 -21.86 0.95 8.20
CA LEU A 50 -21.09 -0.21 8.68
C LEU A 50 -21.83 -0.95 9.80
N LEU A 51 -22.38 -0.24 10.79
CA LEU A 51 -23.10 -0.85 11.89
C LEU A 51 -24.41 -1.54 11.44
N ALA A 52 -25.01 -1.11 10.33
CA ALA A 52 -26.18 -1.78 9.76
C ALA A 52 -25.85 -3.20 9.23
N LEU A 53 -24.59 -3.46 8.84
CA LEU A 53 -24.09 -4.76 8.39
C LEU A 53 -23.83 -5.74 9.55
N ALA A 54 -23.86 -5.27 10.80
CA ALA A 54 -23.55 -6.09 11.97
C ALA A 54 -24.55 -7.25 12.12
N ASP A 55 -24.06 -8.46 12.29
CA ASP A 55 -24.84 -9.63 12.69
C ASP A 55 -25.19 -9.60 14.19
N THR A 56 -25.83 -10.64 14.69
CA THR A 56 -26.26 -10.70 16.09
C THR A 56 -25.07 -10.69 17.06
N GLU A 57 -24.00 -11.44 16.74
CA GLU A 57 -22.82 -11.55 17.59
C GLU A 57 -22.03 -10.24 17.59
N THR A 58 -21.70 -9.69 16.43
CA THR A 58 -20.94 -8.45 16.31
C THR A 58 -21.70 -7.24 16.86
N ARG A 59 -23.03 -7.24 16.74
CA ARG A 59 -23.88 -6.22 17.38
C ARG A 59 -23.83 -6.32 18.91
N SER A 60 -23.77 -7.54 19.46
CA SER A 60 -23.60 -7.75 20.89
C SER A 60 -22.22 -7.31 21.37
N LEU A 61 -21.16 -7.65 20.62
CA LEU A 61 -19.79 -7.20 20.90
C LEU A 61 -19.69 -5.67 20.90
N TRP A 62 -20.28 -5.00 19.90
CA TRP A 62 -20.30 -3.54 19.84
C TRP A 62 -21.04 -2.91 21.03
N LYS A 63 -22.21 -3.42 21.38
CA LYS A 63 -22.99 -2.91 22.53
C LYS A 63 -22.33 -3.15 23.88
N GLY A 64 -21.62 -4.26 24.02
CA GLY A 64 -20.91 -4.65 25.24
C GLY A 64 -19.45 -4.17 25.30
N LEU A 65 -19.00 -3.39 24.30
CA LEU A 65 -17.62 -2.94 24.18
C LEU A 65 -17.18 -2.16 25.42
N GLN A 66 -16.05 -2.58 25.99
CA GLN A 66 -15.35 -1.84 27.05
C GLN A 66 -14.08 -1.22 26.45
N LEU A 67 -13.75 0.01 26.87
CA LEU A 67 -12.56 0.74 26.40
C LEU A 67 -11.31 0.33 27.21
N GLY A 68 -11.06 -0.98 27.32
CA GLY A 68 -9.86 -1.56 27.90
C GLY A 68 -8.84 -1.96 26.84
N TYR A 69 -7.69 -2.47 27.29
CA TYR A 69 -6.72 -3.09 26.38
C TYR A 69 -7.30 -4.35 25.73
N THR A 70 -6.90 -4.58 24.48
CA THR A 70 -7.17 -5.81 23.73
C THR A 70 -5.90 -6.69 23.71
N GLU A 71 -6.00 -7.87 23.11
CA GLU A 71 -4.84 -8.73 22.91
C GLU A 71 -3.80 -8.04 22.00
N SER A 72 -2.53 -8.12 22.37
CA SER A 72 -1.44 -7.49 21.60
C SER A 72 -1.32 -8.04 20.17
N THR A 73 -1.69 -9.31 19.96
CA THR A 73 -1.72 -9.95 18.66
C THR A 73 -2.96 -9.62 17.83
N GLY A 74 -3.97 -9.01 18.45
CA GLY A 74 -5.28 -8.73 17.87
C GLY A 74 -6.38 -9.61 18.43
N HIS A 75 -7.60 -9.08 18.44
CA HIS A 75 -8.78 -9.79 18.93
C HIS A 75 -8.94 -11.16 18.24
N PRO A 76 -9.17 -12.29 18.96
CA PRO A 76 -9.20 -13.63 18.36
C PRO A 76 -10.21 -13.79 17.23
N LEU A 77 -11.38 -13.14 17.32
CA LEU A 77 -12.35 -13.10 16.23
C LEU A 77 -11.81 -12.36 15.02
N LEU A 78 -11.16 -11.20 15.21
CA LEU A 78 -10.57 -10.43 14.12
C LEU A 78 -9.54 -11.26 13.37
N ARG A 79 -8.63 -11.92 14.08
CA ARG A 79 -7.62 -12.81 13.47
C ARG A 79 -8.26 -13.96 12.68
N ARG A 80 -9.35 -14.54 13.16
CA ARG A 80 -10.10 -15.58 12.43
C ARG A 80 -10.75 -15.04 11.16
N GLU A 81 -11.38 -13.87 11.22
CA GLU A 81 -12.02 -13.28 10.03
C GLU A 81 -10.98 -12.84 9.00
N ILE A 82 -9.79 -12.38 9.43
CA ILE A 82 -8.66 -12.12 8.54
C ILE A 82 -8.16 -13.43 7.92
N ALA A 83 -7.90 -14.46 8.71
CA ALA A 83 -7.43 -15.76 8.23
C ALA A 83 -8.38 -16.35 7.19
N ALA A 84 -9.70 -16.17 7.35
CA ALA A 84 -10.72 -16.62 6.39
C ALA A 84 -10.68 -15.88 5.02
N THR A 85 -9.80 -14.90 4.83
CA THR A 85 -9.54 -14.26 3.54
C THR A 85 -8.37 -14.91 2.77
N TYR A 86 -7.69 -15.87 3.37
CA TYR A 86 -6.59 -16.66 2.83
C TYR A 86 -7.00 -18.12 2.65
N GLU A 87 -6.21 -18.89 1.89
CA GLU A 87 -6.50 -20.31 1.63
C GLU A 87 -5.93 -21.22 2.72
N THR A 88 -4.72 -20.92 3.22
CA THR A 88 -3.97 -21.82 4.12
C THR A 88 -3.66 -21.21 5.49
N ILE A 89 -3.90 -19.91 5.68
CA ILE A 89 -3.58 -19.17 6.89
C ILE A 89 -4.60 -19.46 8.00
N GLU A 90 -4.11 -19.71 9.20
CA GLU A 90 -4.90 -19.85 10.42
C GLU A 90 -4.86 -18.57 11.27
N ALA A 91 -5.74 -18.45 12.27
CA ALA A 91 -5.77 -17.28 13.15
C ALA A 91 -4.44 -17.01 13.88
N ASP A 92 -3.67 -18.06 14.18
CA ASP A 92 -2.36 -17.92 14.84
C ASP A 92 -1.23 -17.51 13.88
N ASP A 93 -1.51 -17.51 12.59
CA ASP A 93 -0.60 -17.00 11.53
C ASP A 93 -0.85 -15.53 11.21
N VAL A 94 -1.70 -14.83 11.99
CA VAL A 94 -2.08 -13.43 11.79
C VAL A 94 -1.67 -12.57 12.98
N LEU A 95 -1.05 -11.42 12.71
CA LEU A 95 -0.75 -10.37 13.67
C LEU A 95 -1.35 -9.04 13.19
N THR A 96 -2.11 -8.34 14.05
CA THR A 96 -2.76 -7.06 13.72
C THR A 96 -1.93 -5.85 14.15
N PHE A 97 -2.15 -4.71 13.47
CA PHE A 97 -1.41 -3.46 13.65
C PHE A 97 -2.34 -2.24 13.52
N ALA A 98 -1.86 -1.08 13.96
CA ALA A 98 -2.52 0.20 13.75
C ALA A 98 -2.35 0.71 12.30
N GLY A 99 -2.79 -0.11 11.32
CA GLY A 99 -2.64 0.13 9.89
C GLY A 99 -1.39 -0.54 9.29
N ALA A 100 -1.29 -0.48 7.96
CA ALA A 100 -0.18 -1.08 7.21
C ALA A 100 1.18 -0.45 7.53
N GLU A 101 1.22 0.86 7.81
CA GLU A 101 2.46 1.57 8.10
C GLU A 101 3.19 1.03 9.33
N GLU A 102 2.47 0.73 10.40
CA GLU A 102 3.05 0.10 11.57
C GLU A 102 3.54 -1.32 11.27
N ALA A 103 2.80 -2.06 10.44
CA ALA A 103 3.20 -3.41 10.02
C ALA A 103 4.53 -3.37 9.24
N ILE A 104 4.67 -2.45 8.26
CA ILE A 104 5.91 -2.23 7.52
C ILE A 104 7.04 -1.86 8.47
N PHE A 105 6.81 -0.88 9.36
CA PHE A 105 7.82 -0.40 10.30
C PHE A 105 8.32 -1.55 11.20
N CYS A 106 7.42 -2.30 11.82
CA CYS A 106 7.79 -3.41 12.70
C CYS A 106 8.49 -4.54 11.92
N LEU A 107 7.96 -4.93 10.75
CA LEU A 107 8.52 -6.01 9.94
C LEU A 107 9.95 -5.69 9.52
N MET A 108 10.19 -4.53 8.91
CA MET A 108 11.51 -4.16 8.39
C MET A 108 12.56 -4.12 9.50
N ASN A 109 12.23 -3.58 10.68
CA ASN A 109 13.15 -3.54 11.83
C ASN A 109 13.47 -4.93 12.41
N VAL A 110 12.65 -5.95 12.14
CA VAL A 110 12.85 -7.32 12.64
C VAL A 110 13.52 -8.22 11.61
N VAL A 111 13.26 -8.01 10.31
CA VAL A 111 13.68 -8.93 9.24
C VAL A 111 15.04 -8.59 8.69
N VAL A 112 15.39 -7.30 8.58
CA VAL A 112 16.62 -6.87 7.92
C VAL A 112 17.43 -5.89 8.77
N GLY A 113 18.73 -5.87 8.51
CA GLY A 113 19.69 -5.03 9.21
C GLY A 113 20.97 -4.82 8.42
N PRO A 114 22.04 -4.29 9.07
CA PRO A 114 23.29 -4.03 8.40
C PRO A 114 23.92 -5.30 7.81
N GLY A 115 24.26 -5.24 6.52
CA GLY A 115 24.82 -6.36 5.77
C GLY A 115 23.81 -7.20 5.02
N ASP A 116 22.52 -7.02 5.29
CA ASP A 116 21.45 -7.62 4.50
C ASP A 116 21.13 -6.78 3.26
N HIS A 117 20.65 -7.44 2.21
CA HIS A 117 20.19 -6.83 0.98
C HIS A 117 18.69 -7.05 0.79
N VAL A 118 18.00 -6.02 0.29
CA VAL A 118 16.56 -6.04 -0.01
C VAL A 118 16.33 -5.56 -1.44
N ILE A 119 15.47 -6.25 -2.19
CA ILE A 119 14.99 -5.82 -3.49
C ILE A 119 13.57 -5.32 -3.33
N VAL A 120 13.25 -4.12 -3.84
CA VAL A 120 11.92 -3.50 -3.73
C VAL A 120 11.51 -2.95 -5.10
N THR A 121 10.28 -3.21 -5.55
CA THR A 121 9.74 -2.61 -6.79
C THR A 121 9.61 -1.08 -6.65
N TRP A 122 9.96 -0.35 -7.73
CA TRP A 122 9.97 1.11 -7.77
C TRP A 122 9.55 1.64 -9.16
N PRO A 123 8.80 2.79 -9.29
CA PRO A 123 8.36 3.67 -8.20
C PRO A 123 7.39 2.95 -7.27
N GLY A 124 7.35 3.33 -5.99
CA GLY A 124 6.52 2.62 -5.02
C GLY A 124 6.32 3.42 -3.73
N TYR A 125 5.59 2.83 -2.81
CA TYR A 125 5.31 3.43 -1.52
C TYR A 125 6.60 3.54 -0.70
N GLN A 126 6.97 4.77 -0.35
CA GLN A 126 8.29 5.12 0.20
C GLN A 126 8.66 4.31 1.45
N SER A 127 7.71 4.00 2.30
CA SER A 127 7.92 3.23 3.52
C SER A 127 8.50 1.83 3.24
N LEU A 128 8.14 1.20 2.13
CA LEU A 128 8.59 -0.15 1.78
C LEU A 128 10.12 -0.25 1.58
N TYR A 129 10.78 0.85 1.21
CA TYR A 129 12.24 0.85 1.01
C TYR A 129 13.00 1.76 1.99
N GLU A 130 12.43 2.89 2.43
CA GLU A 130 13.16 3.78 3.34
C GLU A 130 13.23 3.25 4.76
N VAL A 131 12.19 2.57 5.25
CA VAL A 131 12.25 1.93 6.57
C VAL A 131 13.31 0.81 6.57
N ALA A 132 13.34 -0.02 5.52
CA ALA A 132 14.37 -1.05 5.38
C ALA A 132 15.79 -0.42 5.27
N ARG A 133 15.95 0.66 4.50
CA ARG A 133 17.24 1.39 4.41
C ARG A 133 17.68 1.95 5.76
N ALA A 134 16.76 2.46 6.56
CA ALA A 134 17.04 3.02 7.88
C ALA A 134 17.56 1.97 8.87
N THR A 135 17.24 0.69 8.70
CA THR A 135 17.84 -0.40 9.51
C THR A 135 19.32 -0.61 9.21
N GLY A 136 19.82 -0.08 8.09
CA GLY A 136 21.18 -0.24 7.61
C GLY A 136 21.32 -1.36 6.55
N ALA A 137 20.21 -1.88 6.04
CA ALA A 137 20.21 -2.80 4.90
C ALA A 137 20.57 -2.06 3.60
N ASP A 138 21.17 -2.80 2.65
CA ASP A 138 21.39 -2.35 1.28
C ASP A 138 20.12 -2.55 0.45
N ILE A 139 19.70 -1.53 -0.30
CA ILE A 139 18.43 -1.56 -1.04
C ILE A 139 18.69 -1.45 -2.53
N SER A 140 18.24 -2.45 -3.29
CA SER A 140 18.07 -2.39 -4.74
C SER A 140 16.64 -2.00 -5.08
N LEU A 141 16.47 -0.89 -5.78
CA LEU A 141 15.18 -0.48 -6.33
C LEU A 141 15.03 -1.12 -7.71
N HIS A 142 14.15 -2.13 -7.81
CA HIS A 142 13.80 -2.77 -9.08
C HIS A 142 12.84 -1.87 -9.85
N GLY A 143 13.38 -1.12 -10.82
CA GLY A 143 12.63 -0.10 -11.58
C GLY A 143 11.59 -0.72 -12.49
N LEU A 144 10.36 -0.24 -12.40
CA LEU A 144 9.27 -0.50 -13.34
C LEU A 144 9.21 0.65 -14.35
N HIS A 145 8.88 0.35 -15.61
CA HIS A 145 8.89 1.34 -16.67
C HIS A 145 7.59 1.38 -17.47
N GLU A 146 7.15 2.58 -17.84
CA GLU A 146 5.96 2.78 -18.67
C GLU A 146 6.03 2.02 -19.99
N ALA A 147 7.22 2.00 -20.62
CA ALA A 147 7.45 1.33 -21.91
C ALA A 147 7.17 -0.19 -21.85
N ASP A 148 7.32 -0.79 -20.68
CA ASP A 148 7.10 -2.22 -20.42
C ASP A 148 5.74 -2.47 -19.76
N GLY A 149 4.82 -1.49 -19.79
CA GLY A 149 3.52 -1.58 -19.14
C GLY A 149 3.60 -1.69 -17.60
N TRP A 150 4.67 -1.21 -16.99
CA TRP A 150 4.96 -1.31 -15.56
C TRP A 150 5.16 -2.74 -15.05
N ALA A 151 5.45 -3.69 -15.95
CA ALA A 151 5.73 -5.08 -15.60
C ALA A 151 7.06 -5.24 -14.84
N ILE A 152 7.12 -6.27 -14.00
CA ILE A 152 8.36 -6.70 -13.37
C ILE A 152 9.16 -7.51 -14.40
N ASP A 153 10.40 -7.12 -14.67
CA ASP A 153 11.34 -7.92 -15.42
C ASP A 153 11.96 -9.00 -14.51
N ILE A 154 11.43 -10.21 -14.60
CA ILE A 154 11.81 -11.31 -13.71
C ILE A 154 13.26 -11.75 -13.90
N ASP A 155 13.80 -11.69 -15.13
CA ASP A 155 15.18 -12.06 -15.43
C ASP A 155 16.16 -11.04 -14.84
N ARG A 156 15.81 -9.75 -14.94
CA ARG A 156 16.56 -8.68 -14.30
C ARG A 156 16.50 -8.81 -12.78
N LEU A 157 15.31 -9.07 -12.20
CA LEU A 157 15.15 -9.25 -10.75
C LEU A 157 16.01 -10.44 -10.27
N ARG A 158 16.02 -11.55 -11.00
CA ARG A 158 16.89 -12.71 -10.73
C ARG A 158 18.37 -12.32 -10.72
N SER A 159 18.80 -11.45 -11.63
CA SER A 159 20.19 -10.97 -11.69
C SER A 159 20.56 -9.99 -10.56
N GLU A 160 19.60 -9.36 -9.93
CA GLU A 160 19.77 -8.47 -8.77
C GLU A 160 19.96 -9.23 -7.44
N VAL A 161 19.63 -10.53 -7.40
CA VAL A 161 19.77 -11.38 -6.20
C VAL A 161 21.24 -11.55 -5.85
N ARG A 162 21.56 -11.40 -4.56
CA ARG A 162 22.91 -11.53 -3.97
C ARG A 162 22.88 -12.55 -2.84
N PRO A 163 24.03 -13.11 -2.44
CA PRO A 163 24.10 -14.00 -1.28
C PRO A 163 23.59 -13.36 0.03
N THR A 164 23.58 -12.03 0.09
CA THR A 164 23.07 -11.24 1.22
C THR A 164 21.60 -10.85 1.07
N THR A 165 20.92 -11.20 -0.04
CA THR A 165 19.48 -10.88 -0.21
C THR A 165 18.67 -11.67 0.80
N ARG A 166 17.87 -10.97 1.60
CA ARG A 166 17.02 -11.55 2.66
C ARG A 166 15.53 -11.35 2.40
N LEU A 167 15.20 -10.31 1.62
CA LEU A 167 13.82 -9.91 1.41
C LEU A 167 13.63 -9.40 -0.01
N ILE A 168 12.57 -9.84 -0.67
CA ILE A 168 12.02 -9.23 -1.87
C ILE A 168 10.67 -8.64 -1.49
N VAL A 169 10.43 -7.38 -1.85
CA VAL A 169 9.22 -6.62 -1.51
C VAL A 169 8.48 -6.27 -2.79
N ILE A 170 7.26 -6.74 -2.90
CA ILE A 170 6.39 -6.51 -4.06
C ILE A 170 5.07 -5.92 -3.56
N ASN A 171 4.63 -4.81 -4.16
CA ASN A 171 3.28 -4.29 -3.96
C ASN A 171 2.42 -4.70 -5.17
N THR A 172 1.37 -5.48 -4.93
CA THR A 172 0.43 -5.92 -5.99
C THR A 172 -0.98 -6.12 -5.41
N PRO A 173 -2.01 -5.48 -5.99
CA PRO A 173 -1.96 -4.45 -7.06
C PRO A 173 -1.09 -3.26 -6.67
N HIS A 174 -0.43 -2.65 -7.64
CA HIS A 174 0.70 -1.74 -7.44
C HIS A 174 0.27 -0.26 -7.28
N ASN A 175 0.83 0.42 -6.29
CA ASN A 175 0.75 1.87 -6.14
C ASN A 175 2.13 2.47 -6.53
N PRO A 176 2.21 3.37 -7.55
CA PRO A 176 1.09 4.19 -8.07
C PRO A 176 0.45 3.69 -9.38
N THR A 177 0.87 2.59 -9.99
CA THR A 177 0.52 2.28 -11.39
C THR A 177 -0.81 1.55 -11.57
N GLY A 178 -1.33 0.90 -10.52
CA GLY A 178 -2.53 0.05 -10.60
C GLY A 178 -2.33 -1.25 -11.38
N MET A 179 -1.09 -1.61 -11.70
CA MET A 179 -0.78 -2.84 -12.40
C MET A 179 -0.69 -4.02 -11.45
N MET A 180 -0.97 -5.21 -11.97
CA MET A 180 -0.81 -6.47 -11.26
C MET A 180 0.42 -7.22 -11.77
N VAL A 181 0.98 -8.03 -10.91
CA VAL A 181 1.94 -9.07 -11.33
C VAL A 181 1.17 -10.13 -12.10
N ASP A 182 1.66 -10.52 -13.29
CA ASP A 182 1.08 -11.63 -14.03
C ASP A 182 1.50 -12.99 -13.46
N ARG A 183 0.76 -14.05 -13.82
CA ARG A 183 0.98 -15.42 -13.32
C ARG A 183 2.40 -15.92 -13.54
N THR A 184 2.95 -15.71 -14.73
CA THR A 184 4.30 -16.19 -15.09
C THR A 184 5.38 -15.49 -14.26
N THR A 185 5.27 -14.18 -14.12
CA THR A 185 6.16 -13.38 -13.28
C THR A 185 6.04 -13.78 -11.81
N TYR A 186 4.81 -14.06 -11.34
CA TYR A 186 4.56 -14.50 -9.98
C TYR A 186 5.20 -15.85 -9.66
N ASP A 187 5.03 -16.82 -10.58
CA ASP A 187 5.66 -18.14 -10.44
C ASP A 187 7.19 -18.03 -10.42
N GLY A 188 7.76 -17.14 -11.25
CA GLY A 188 9.20 -16.84 -11.25
C GLY A 188 9.69 -16.17 -9.96
N LEU A 189 8.88 -15.31 -9.33
CA LEU A 189 9.19 -14.73 -8.01
C LEU A 189 9.24 -15.80 -6.92
N ILE A 190 8.27 -16.72 -6.92
CA ILE A 190 8.21 -17.86 -5.99
C ILE A 190 9.47 -18.71 -6.15
N GLU A 191 9.82 -19.11 -7.39
CA GLU A 191 11.03 -19.89 -7.70
C GLU A 191 12.31 -19.20 -7.19
N ILE A 192 12.46 -17.89 -7.45
CA ILE A 192 13.62 -17.13 -6.96
C ILE A 192 13.71 -17.18 -5.43
N CYS A 193 12.59 -17.01 -4.74
CA CYS A 193 12.55 -17.02 -3.27
C CYS A 193 12.87 -18.40 -2.69
N GLU A 194 12.32 -19.47 -3.26
CA GLU A 194 12.58 -20.86 -2.84
C GLU A 194 14.03 -21.26 -3.06
N ASP A 195 14.57 -21.05 -4.27
CA ASP A 195 15.93 -21.42 -4.64
C ASP A 195 17.01 -20.76 -3.79
N ASN A 196 16.73 -19.54 -3.30
CA ASN A 196 17.71 -18.75 -2.56
C ASN A 196 17.40 -18.61 -1.06
N GLY A 197 16.28 -19.17 -0.57
CA GLY A 197 15.87 -19.04 0.83
C GLY A 197 15.56 -17.58 1.21
N ILE A 198 14.96 -16.82 0.30
CA ILE A 198 14.62 -15.40 0.45
C ILE A 198 13.16 -15.27 0.88
N ARG A 199 12.84 -14.35 1.80
CA ARG A 199 11.47 -14.00 2.14
C ARG A 199 10.83 -13.17 1.03
N LEU A 200 9.57 -13.48 0.72
CA LEU A 200 8.73 -12.65 -0.15
C LEU A 200 7.74 -11.87 0.71
N PHE A 201 7.87 -10.55 0.72
CA PHE A 201 6.89 -9.67 1.35
C PHE A 201 5.98 -9.06 0.28
N MET A 202 4.71 -9.46 0.31
CA MET A 202 3.67 -8.99 -0.59
C MET A 202 2.82 -7.93 0.12
N ASP A 203 2.95 -6.69 -0.33
CA ASP A 203 2.01 -5.63 0.04
C ASP A 203 0.74 -5.78 -0.82
N GLU A 204 -0.28 -6.42 -0.24
CA GLU A 204 -1.53 -6.78 -0.89
C GLU A 204 -2.71 -5.90 -0.45
N VAL A 205 -2.45 -4.66 -0.06
CA VAL A 205 -3.49 -3.75 0.49
C VAL A 205 -4.65 -3.47 -0.45
N TYR A 206 -4.47 -3.69 -1.75
CA TYR A 206 -5.52 -3.56 -2.78
C TYR A 206 -6.14 -4.90 -3.20
N ARG A 207 -5.76 -6.02 -2.59
CA ARG A 207 -6.35 -7.34 -2.85
C ARG A 207 -7.87 -7.30 -2.68
N GLY A 208 -8.62 -7.85 -3.63
CA GLY A 208 -10.07 -7.77 -3.71
C GLY A 208 -10.59 -6.63 -4.58
N LEU A 209 -9.68 -5.82 -5.16
CA LEU A 209 -9.99 -4.77 -6.12
C LEU A 209 -9.46 -5.08 -7.53
N GLU A 210 -9.24 -6.34 -7.85
CA GLU A 210 -8.99 -6.81 -9.22
C GLU A 210 -10.24 -6.53 -10.07
N TYR A 211 -10.06 -6.00 -11.27
CA TYR A 211 -11.21 -5.69 -12.16
C TYR A 211 -11.78 -6.94 -12.80
N ASP A 212 -10.94 -7.95 -13.03
CA ASP A 212 -11.35 -9.33 -13.30
C ASP A 212 -10.91 -10.20 -12.11
N GLU A 213 -11.86 -10.84 -11.43
CA GLU A 213 -11.56 -11.71 -10.28
C GLU A 213 -10.69 -12.92 -10.64
N SER A 214 -10.70 -13.33 -11.92
CA SER A 214 -9.85 -14.43 -12.41
C SER A 214 -8.36 -14.07 -12.44
N ASP A 215 -8.01 -12.79 -12.42
CA ASP A 215 -6.63 -12.31 -12.36
C ASP A 215 -6.06 -12.36 -10.96
N ARG A 216 -6.90 -12.60 -9.92
CA ARG A 216 -6.44 -12.66 -8.54
C ARG A 216 -5.48 -13.81 -8.32
N LEU A 217 -4.25 -13.47 -7.94
CA LEU A 217 -3.23 -14.45 -7.57
C LEU A 217 -3.48 -14.99 -6.16
N ALA A 218 -2.96 -16.18 -5.84
CA ALA A 218 -2.89 -16.63 -4.46
C ALA A 218 -2.05 -15.65 -3.62
N ALA A 219 -2.36 -15.50 -2.34
CA ALA A 219 -1.62 -14.58 -1.49
C ALA A 219 -0.18 -15.06 -1.24
N GLY A 220 0.74 -14.14 -1.03
CA GLY A 220 2.15 -14.49 -0.78
C GLY A 220 2.33 -15.45 0.40
N ALA A 221 1.52 -15.28 1.43
CA ALA A 221 1.51 -16.17 2.60
C ALA A 221 0.97 -17.57 2.31
N ASP A 222 0.10 -17.72 1.30
CA ASP A 222 -0.48 -19.03 0.94
C ASP A 222 0.47 -19.88 0.09
N VAL A 223 1.41 -19.26 -0.64
CA VAL A 223 2.25 -19.96 -1.65
C VAL A 223 3.66 -20.27 -1.18
N LEU A 224 4.16 -19.57 -0.16
CA LEU A 224 5.53 -19.75 0.33
C LEU A 224 5.55 -19.91 1.85
N PRO A 225 6.29 -20.88 2.41
CA PRO A 225 6.47 -21.00 3.87
C PRO A 225 7.07 -19.75 4.52
N MET A 226 7.91 -19.00 3.76
CA MET A 226 8.52 -17.73 4.18
C MET A 226 7.83 -16.52 3.50
N GLY A 227 6.65 -16.72 2.89
CA GLY A 227 5.82 -15.67 2.34
C GLY A 227 5.16 -14.85 3.45
N ILE A 228 5.07 -13.55 3.23
CA ILE A 228 4.44 -12.60 4.16
C ILE A 228 3.46 -11.77 3.35
N SER A 229 2.19 -11.83 3.69
CA SER A 229 1.14 -11.00 3.10
C SER A 229 0.78 -9.88 4.06
N MET A 230 0.64 -8.67 3.54
CA MET A 230 0.13 -7.53 4.29
C MET A 230 -1.21 -7.09 3.74
N GLY A 231 -2.20 -6.98 4.63
CA GLY A 231 -3.51 -6.44 4.32
C GLY A 231 -3.89 -5.27 5.22
N VAL A 232 -4.90 -4.50 4.83
CA VAL A 232 -5.35 -3.32 5.57
C VAL A 232 -6.83 -3.00 5.30
N MET A 233 -7.51 -2.45 6.31
CA MET A 233 -8.89 -1.97 6.15
C MET A 233 -8.99 -0.67 5.33
N SER A 234 -7.87 0.03 5.12
CA SER A 234 -7.85 1.39 4.55
C SER A 234 -8.12 1.45 3.05
N LYS A 235 -7.86 0.38 2.30
CA LYS A 235 -7.91 0.38 0.82
C LYS A 235 -9.12 -0.37 0.31
N ALA A 236 -9.02 -1.67 0.06
CA ALA A 236 -10.11 -2.48 -0.49
C ALA A 236 -11.40 -2.41 0.34
N TYR A 237 -11.27 -2.34 1.65
CA TYR A 237 -12.41 -2.28 2.57
C TYR A 237 -12.94 -0.86 2.83
N ALA A 238 -12.34 0.18 2.26
CA ALA A 238 -12.82 1.58 2.37
C ALA A 238 -12.96 2.10 3.81
N MET A 239 -12.08 1.70 4.71
CA MET A 239 -12.17 2.02 6.16
C MET A 239 -10.84 2.53 6.71
N ALA A 240 -10.24 3.52 6.04
CA ALA A 240 -8.94 4.10 6.44
C ALA A 240 -8.93 4.62 7.88
N GLY A 241 -10.07 5.14 8.35
CA GLY A 241 -10.25 5.67 9.72
C GLY A 241 -10.19 4.63 10.82
N LEU A 242 -10.36 3.34 10.54
CA LEU A 242 -10.25 2.28 11.55
C LEU A 242 -8.83 2.05 12.04
N ARG A 243 -7.82 2.39 11.24
CA ARG A 243 -6.41 2.13 11.57
C ARG A 243 -6.16 0.68 11.95
N ILE A 244 -6.62 -0.28 11.12
CA ILE A 244 -6.39 -1.72 11.27
C ILE A 244 -5.69 -2.23 10.01
N GLY A 245 -4.52 -2.87 10.21
CA GLY A 245 -3.80 -3.65 9.21
C GLY A 245 -3.32 -4.96 9.84
N TRP A 246 -2.75 -5.84 9.03
CA TRP A 246 -2.22 -7.12 9.49
C TRP A 246 -1.09 -7.64 8.64
N LEU A 247 -0.29 -8.50 9.24
CA LEU A 247 0.60 -9.44 8.56
C LEU A 247 0.05 -10.85 8.71
N ALA A 248 0.15 -11.64 7.65
CA ALA A 248 -0.17 -13.06 7.62
C ALA A 248 1.04 -13.83 7.10
N THR A 249 1.46 -14.91 7.79
CA THR A 249 2.57 -15.79 7.39
C THR A 249 2.59 -17.06 8.21
N HIS A 250 3.04 -18.17 7.64
CA HIS A 250 3.28 -19.42 8.36
C HIS A 250 4.53 -19.38 9.26
N ASP A 251 5.42 -18.38 9.12
CA ASP A 251 6.59 -18.19 9.98
C ASP A 251 6.17 -17.58 11.34
N ARG A 252 5.64 -18.44 12.24
CA ARG A 252 5.18 -18.03 13.58
C ARG A 252 6.32 -17.50 14.44
N ASP A 253 7.56 -17.95 14.24
CA ASP A 253 8.72 -17.41 14.94
C ASP A 253 9.01 -15.96 14.52
N LEU A 254 8.84 -15.66 13.24
CA LEU A 254 8.88 -14.29 12.74
C LEU A 254 7.78 -13.44 13.38
N LEU A 255 6.51 -13.93 13.36
CA LEU A 255 5.40 -13.19 13.96
C LEU A 255 5.63 -12.92 15.45
N ALA A 256 6.17 -13.87 16.20
CA ALA A 256 6.49 -13.67 17.62
C ALA A 256 7.54 -12.57 17.83
N ARG A 257 8.58 -12.50 16.99
CA ARG A 257 9.58 -11.43 17.04
C ARG A 257 9.00 -10.08 16.66
N VAL A 258 8.14 -10.04 15.64
CA VAL A 258 7.47 -8.80 15.21
C VAL A 258 6.47 -8.34 16.27
N ALA A 259 5.74 -9.24 16.93
CA ALA A 259 4.86 -8.91 18.05
C ALA A 259 5.65 -8.32 19.22
N ALA A 260 6.79 -8.91 19.60
CA ALA A 260 7.65 -8.37 20.63
C ALA A 260 8.21 -6.97 20.28
N PHE A 261 8.47 -6.67 19.00
CA PHE A 261 8.87 -5.34 18.56
C PHE A 261 7.68 -4.36 18.62
N LYS A 262 6.47 -4.81 18.21
CA LYS A 262 5.23 -4.03 18.26
C LYS A 262 4.88 -3.57 19.68
N ASP A 263 5.27 -4.29 20.72
CA ASP A 263 5.08 -3.87 22.13
C ASP A 263 5.72 -2.50 22.44
N TYR A 264 6.71 -2.06 21.63
CA TYR A 264 7.34 -0.75 21.73
C TYR A 264 6.70 0.33 20.84
N THR A 265 5.64 -0.01 20.11
CA THR A 265 4.85 0.94 19.29
C THR A 265 3.45 1.13 19.87
N THR A 266 2.46 0.39 19.41
CA THR A 266 1.07 0.57 19.83
C THR A 266 0.60 -0.42 20.91
N ILE A 267 1.38 -1.46 21.22
CA ILE A 267 1.04 -2.56 22.15
C ILE A 267 -0.12 -3.40 21.59
N CYS A 268 -1.31 -2.82 21.46
CA CYS A 268 -2.51 -3.45 20.92
C CYS A 268 -3.27 -2.47 20.00
N SER A 269 -4.19 -2.98 19.21
CA SER A 269 -5.05 -2.17 18.37
C SER A 269 -6.19 -1.51 19.16
N SER A 270 -6.88 -0.55 18.55
CA SER A 270 -8.05 0.11 19.12
C SER A 270 -9.21 -0.89 19.24
N ALA A 271 -9.71 -1.15 20.44
CA ALA A 271 -10.82 -2.06 20.70
C ALA A 271 -12.07 -1.76 19.84
N PRO A 272 -12.57 -0.51 19.74
CA PRO A 272 -13.66 -0.18 18.80
C PRO A 272 -13.34 -0.54 17.35
N SER A 273 -12.13 -0.25 16.90
CA SER A 273 -11.70 -0.50 15.51
C SER A 273 -11.65 -1.99 15.19
N GLU A 274 -11.22 -2.83 16.13
CA GLU A 274 -11.21 -4.29 15.95
C GLU A 274 -12.63 -4.84 15.75
N ILE A 275 -13.61 -4.39 16.57
CA ILE A 275 -15.01 -4.84 16.42
C ILE A 275 -15.59 -4.36 15.08
N LEU A 276 -15.33 -3.13 14.67
CA LEU A 276 -15.79 -2.59 13.40
C LEU A 276 -15.14 -3.34 12.21
N ALA A 277 -13.87 -3.70 12.33
CA ALA A 277 -13.19 -4.52 11.32
C ALA A 277 -13.78 -5.94 11.23
N ILE A 278 -14.17 -6.56 12.35
CA ILE A 278 -14.86 -7.85 12.35
C ILE A 278 -16.19 -7.75 11.60
N ILE A 279 -16.97 -6.69 11.85
CA ILE A 279 -18.25 -6.44 11.13
C ILE A 279 -17.97 -6.37 9.60
N ALA A 280 -16.99 -5.57 9.21
CA ALA A 280 -16.64 -5.39 7.80
C ALA A 280 -16.18 -6.68 7.13
N LEU A 281 -15.30 -7.46 7.79
CA LEU A 281 -14.77 -8.71 7.25
C LEU A 281 -15.84 -9.79 7.13
N ARG A 282 -16.81 -9.87 8.04
CA ARG A 282 -17.97 -10.76 7.91
C ARG A 282 -18.89 -10.36 6.76
N ALA A 283 -19.00 -9.06 6.50
CA ALA A 283 -19.77 -8.52 5.39
C ALA A 283 -18.90 -8.24 4.15
N ARG A 284 -17.70 -8.87 4.03
CA ARG A 284 -16.68 -8.52 3.05
C ARG A 284 -17.15 -8.51 1.61
N GLU A 285 -18.02 -9.45 1.22
CA GLU A 285 -18.56 -9.49 -0.13
C GLU A 285 -19.31 -8.20 -0.47
N HIS A 286 -20.20 -7.76 0.43
CA HIS A 286 -20.93 -6.50 0.27
C HIS A 286 -20.00 -5.28 0.26
N VAL A 287 -18.98 -5.27 1.14
CA VAL A 287 -18.01 -4.16 1.24
C VAL A 287 -17.17 -4.07 -0.04
N LEU A 288 -16.66 -5.20 -0.53
CA LEU A 288 -15.84 -5.24 -1.74
C LEU A 288 -16.66 -4.96 -3.00
N GLU A 289 -17.90 -5.47 -3.09
CA GLU A 289 -18.82 -5.17 -4.19
C GLU A 289 -19.09 -3.66 -4.31
N ARG A 290 -19.36 -2.97 -3.17
CA ARG A 290 -19.50 -1.50 -3.17
C ARG A 290 -18.23 -0.81 -3.66
N SER A 291 -17.07 -1.23 -3.17
CA SER A 291 -15.79 -0.66 -3.56
C SER A 291 -15.53 -0.84 -5.06
N ARG A 292 -15.70 -2.06 -5.58
CA ARG A 292 -15.55 -2.36 -7.02
C ARG A 292 -16.57 -1.60 -7.88
N GLY A 293 -17.81 -1.45 -7.41
CA GLY A 293 -18.84 -0.67 -8.11
C GLY A 293 -18.47 0.80 -8.29
N ILE A 294 -17.91 1.45 -7.26
CA ILE A 294 -17.40 2.83 -7.35
C ILE A 294 -16.25 2.90 -8.36
N LEU A 295 -15.30 1.96 -8.29
CA LEU A 295 -14.14 1.95 -9.18
C LEU A 295 -14.54 1.73 -10.63
N ALA A 296 -15.43 0.78 -10.92
CA ALA A 296 -15.88 0.48 -12.27
C ALA A 296 -16.54 1.70 -12.92
N ALA A 297 -17.49 2.35 -12.20
CA ALA A 297 -18.16 3.54 -12.70
C ALA A 297 -17.19 4.71 -12.95
N ASN A 298 -16.25 4.93 -12.06
CA ASN A 298 -15.27 6.00 -12.16
C ASN A 298 -14.22 5.74 -13.24
N LEU A 299 -13.79 4.50 -13.40
CA LEU A 299 -12.78 4.13 -14.39
C LEU A 299 -13.27 4.33 -15.82
N GLU A 300 -14.56 4.09 -16.11
CA GLU A 300 -15.17 4.42 -17.42
C GLU A 300 -15.05 5.91 -17.74
N LEU A 301 -15.27 6.79 -16.76
CA LEU A 301 -15.11 8.24 -16.94
C LEU A 301 -13.65 8.65 -17.16
N VAL A 302 -12.74 8.01 -16.43
CA VAL A 302 -11.29 8.26 -16.56
C VAL A 302 -10.79 7.79 -17.92
N ASP A 303 -11.22 6.62 -18.39
CA ASP A 303 -10.88 6.12 -19.73
C ASP A 303 -11.38 7.09 -20.82
N GLY A 304 -12.62 7.54 -20.75
CA GLY A 304 -13.17 8.55 -21.68
C GLY A 304 -12.37 9.85 -21.68
N PHE A 305 -11.99 10.35 -20.50
CA PHE A 305 -11.14 11.54 -20.42
C PHE A 305 -9.81 11.35 -21.14
N PHE A 306 -9.11 10.24 -20.93
CA PHE A 306 -7.83 10.02 -21.59
C PHE A 306 -7.97 9.72 -23.08
N GLU A 307 -9.06 9.12 -23.54
CA GLU A 307 -9.37 9.00 -24.96
C GLU A 307 -9.51 10.36 -25.65
N ASP A 308 -10.18 11.32 -25.00
CA ASP A 308 -10.37 12.69 -25.51
C ASP A 308 -9.08 13.53 -25.48
N TYR A 309 -8.09 13.16 -24.66
CA TYR A 309 -6.86 13.91 -24.43
C TYR A 309 -5.57 13.11 -24.73
N LEU A 310 -5.63 12.15 -25.66
CA LEU A 310 -4.48 11.32 -26.09
C LEU A 310 -3.29 12.13 -26.63
N ASP A 311 -3.52 13.35 -27.12
CA ASP A 311 -2.47 14.27 -27.60
C ASP A 311 -1.72 14.97 -26.45
N ARG A 312 -2.20 14.87 -25.22
CA ARG A 312 -1.66 15.57 -24.04
C ARG A 312 -1.23 14.65 -22.90
N PHE A 313 -1.77 13.44 -22.87
CA PHE A 313 -1.44 12.46 -21.83
C PHE A 313 -1.21 11.08 -22.44
N THR A 314 -0.35 10.28 -21.77
CA THR A 314 -0.36 8.82 -21.95
C THR A 314 -1.14 8.19 -20.81
N TRP A 315 -1.89 7.14 -21.12
CA TRP A 315 -2.68 6.38 -20.16
C TRP A 315 -2.46 4.89 -20.38
N ILE A 316 -1.84 4.22 -19.40
CA ILE A 316 -1.87 2.76 -19.31
C ILE A 316 -2.97 2.44 -18.32
N ARG A 317 -4.05 1.85 -18.82
CA ARG A 317 -5.19 1.49 -18.00
C ARG A 317 -4.77 0.50 -16.93
N PRO A 318 -5.00 0.78 -15.64
CA PRO A 318 -4.68 -0.13 -14.57
C PRO A 318 -5.49 -1.43 -14.68
N SER A 319 -5.01 -2.52 -14.10
CA SER A 319 -5.70 -3.82 -14.04
C SER A 319 -6.37 -4.08 -12.70
N ALA A 320 -6.03 -3.30 -11.67
CA ALA A 320 -6.62 -3.42 -10.34
C ALA A 320 -6.38 -2.18 -9.48
N GLY A 321 -7.01 -2.15 -8.29
CA GLY A 321 -6.82 -1.09 -7.32
C GLY A 321 -7.60 0.17 -7.65
N SER A 322 -7.22 1.26 -7.00
CA SER A 322 -7.94 2.55 -7.03
C SER A 322 -7.11 3.69 -7.61
N VAL A 323 -5.96 3.38 -8.22
CA VAL A 323 -5.01 4.38 -8.73
C VAL A 323 -4.45 3.99 -10.09
N GLY A 324 -4.01 4.98 -10.85
CA GLY A 324 -3.23 4.83 -12.07
C GLY A 324 -2.16 5.90 -12.18
N PHE A 325 -1.23 5.75 -13.13
CA PHE A 325 -0.04 6.59 -13.24
C PHE A 325 0.17 7.14 -14.65
N PRO A 326 -0.76 8.01 -15.12
CA PRO A 326 -0.63 8.67 -16.42
C PRO A 326 0.54 9.65 -16.46
N ARG A 327 0.95 10.00 -17.68
CA ARG A 327 2.02 10.98 -17.93
C ARG A 327 1.51 12.14 -18.75
N LEU A 328 1.84 13.37 -18.34
CA LEU A 328 1.65 14.60 -19.12
C LEU A 328 2.74 14.68 -20.20
N THR A 329 2.33 14.77 -21.48
CA THR A 329 3.22 14.70 -22.64
C THR A 329 3.43 16.04 -23.35
N VAL A 330 2.76 17.11 -22.91
CA VAL A 330 2.86 18.44 -23.53
C VAL A 330 4.27 19.02 -23.33
N PRO A 331 5.00 19.34 -24.40
CA PRO A 331 6.36 19.85 -24.30
C PRO A 331 6.44 21.14 -23.49
N GLY A 332 7.42 21.20 -22.58
CA GLY A 332 7.69 22.40 -21.77
C GLY A 332 6.76 22.57 -20.57
N VAL A 333 5.80 21.67 -20.34
CA VAL A 333 4.94 21.69 -19.17
C VAL A 333 5.43 20.65 -18.15
N ALA A 334 5.84 21.12 -16.96
CA ALA A 334 6.21 20.24 -15.86
C ALA A 334 4.96 19.89 -15.01
N ILE A 335 4.78 18.61 -14.73
CA ILE A 335 3.60 18.14 -13.96
C ILE A 335 3.54 18.74 -12.57
N ASP A 336 4.69 18.96 -11.90
CA ASP A 336 4.74 19.54 -10.56
C ASP A 336 4.15 20.95 -10.53
N ASP A 337 4.53 21.80 -11.48
CA ASP A 337 4.02 23.15 -11.59
C ASP A 337 2.52 23.15 -12.00
N TRP A 338 2.20 22.32 -13.00
CA TRP A 338 0.83 22.25 -13.53
C TRP A 338 -0.17 21.71 -12.48
N ALA A 339 0.21 20.69 -11.70
CA ALA A 339 -0.62 20.18 -10.61
C ALA A 339 -0.76 21.20 -9.46
N GLY A 340 0.34 21.95 -9.18
CA GLY A 340 0.33 23.05 -8.22
C GLY A 340 -0.59 24.19 -8.62
N ASP A 341 -0.69 24.49 -9.92
CA ASP A 341 -1.60 25.51 -10.43
C ASP A 341 -3.06 25.01 -10.51
N LEU A 342 -3.27 23.73 -10.85
CA LEU A 342 -4.59 23.09 -10.84
C LEU A 342 -5.23 23.14 -9.44
N VAL A 343 -4.50 22.76 -8.41
CA VAL A 343 -5.06 22.76 -7.05
C VAL A 343 -5.40 24.17 -6.57
N LYS A 344 -4.61 25.19 -6.94
CA LYS A 344 -4.88 26.59 -6.60
C LYS A 344 -6.07 27.16 -7.37
N ALA A 345 -6.21 26.80 -8.66
CA ALA A 345 -7.24 27.36 -9.52
C ALA A 345 -8.60 26.67 -9.36
N GLU A 346 -8.59 25.35 -9.27
CA GLU A 346 -9.80 24.51 -9.35
C GLU A 346 -10.06 23.69 -8.08
N GLY A 347 -9.12 23.67 -7.14
CA GLY A 347 -9.24 22.88 -5.91
C GLY A 347 -9.10 21.38 -6.14
N VAL A 348 -8.53 20.95 -7.26
CA VAL A 348 -8.32 19.54 -7.61
C VAL A 348 -6.88 19.16 -7.34
N LEU A 349 -6.66 18.17 -6.47
CA LEU A 349 -5.34 17.69 -6.11
C LEU A 349 -4.95 16.47 -6.94
N LEU A 350 -3.84 16.57 -7.68
CA LEU A 350 -3.10 15.47 -8.28
C LEU A 350 -1.83 15.20 -7.47
N LEU A 351 -1.23 14.02 -7.63
CA LEU A 351 0.02 13.68 -6.96
C LEU A 351 1.13 13.48 -7.99
N PRO A 352 2.04 14.46 -8.18
CA PRO A 352 3.15 14.36 -9.11
C PRO A 352 4.06 13.16 -8.87
N GLY A 353 4.63 12.60 -9.93
CA GLY A 353 5.55 11.47 -9.86
C GLY A 353 6.83 11.76 -9.07
N SER A 354 7.23 13.02 -9.00
CA SER A 354 8.36 13.49 -8.18
C SER A 354 8.21 13.14 -6.70
N VAL A 355 6.98 13.05 -6.19
CA VAL A 355 6.66 12.61 -4.81
C VAL A 355 7.07 11.15 -4.57
N PHE A 356 7.12 10.33 -5.61
CA PHE A 356 7.65 8.96 -5.58
C PHE A 356 9.14 8.88 -5.97
N GLY A 357 9.80 10.04 -6.14
CA GLY A 357 11.16 10.13 -6.68
C GLY A 357 11.24 9.82 -8.19
N TYR A 358 10.12 9.71 -8.89
CA TYR A 358 10.05 9.31 -10.30
C TYR A 358 10.08 10.52 -11.24
N ALA A 359 11.14 10.62 -12.03
CA ALA A 359 11.35 11.71 -13.00
C ALA A 359 10.80 11.31 -14.37
N GLY A 360 9.58 11.68 -14.71
CA GLY A 360 9.00 11.29 -16.01
C GLY A 360 7.73 12.03 -16.37
N ASN A 361 7.44 13.11 -15.68
CA ASN A 361 6.23 13.91 -15.87
C ASN A 361 4.92 13.13 -15.62
N HIS A 362 5.04 12.03 -14.85
CA HIS A 362 3.91 11.22 -14.42
C HIS A 362 3.22 11.82 -13.20
N PHE A 363 1.97 11.40 -12.98
CA PHE A 363 1.23 11.74 -11.77
C PHE A 363 0.31 10.60 -11.36
N ARG A 364 0.08 10.43 -10.07
CA ARG A 364 -0.92 9.49 -9.60
C ARG A 364 -2.29 10.14 -9.70
N LEU A 365 -3.19 9.44 -10.35
CA LEU A 365 -4.62 9.70 -10.38
C LEU A 365 -5.33 8.63 -9.58
N GLY A 366 -6.26 9.01 -8.68
CA GLY A 366 -7.08 8.12 -7.89
C GLY A 366 -8.54 8.22 -8.30
N PHE A 367 -9.23 7.10 -8.35
CA PHE A 367 -10.62 7.02 -8.80
C PHE A 367 -11.56 6.29 -7.84
N GLY A 368 -11.17 6.24 -6.56
CA GLY A 368 -11.97 5.65 -5.50
C GLY A 368 -13.02 6.57 -4.87
N ARG A 369 -13.12 7.85 -5.28
CA ARG A 369 -14.02 8.82 -4.68
C ARG A 369 -15.31 9.02 -5.48
N THR A 370 -16.42 9.22 -4.78
CA THR A 370 -17.73 9.42 -5.42
C THR A 370 -17.89 10.79 -6.07
N ASP A 371 -17.06 11.78 -5.70
CA ASP A 371 -17.01 13.10 -6.31
C ASP A 371 -16.11 13.19 -7.56
N LEU A 372 -15.57 12.06 -8.03
CA LEU A 372 -14.69 12.01 -9.20
C LEU A 372 -15.30 12.69 -10.45
N PRO A 373 -16.61 12.55 -10.77
CA PRO A 373 -17.16 13.22 -11.94
C PRO A 373 -17.00 14.76 -11.89
N GLU A 374 -17.19 15.39 -10.73
CA GLU A 374 -16.98 16.83 -10.56
C GLU A 374 -15.49 17.18 -10.65
N ALA A 375 -14.62 16.39 -9.98
CA ALA A 375 -13.19 16.61 -10.01
C ALA A 375 -12.62 16.50 -11.44
N LEU A 376 -13.08 15.50 -12.21
CA LEU A 376 -12.64 15.26 -13.57
C LEU A 376 -13.09 16.38 -14.52
N ALA A 377 -14.33 16.85 -14.40
CA ALA A 377 -14.82 17.99 -15.19
C ALA A 377 -14.01 19.27 -14.94
N ARG A 378 -13.55 19.51 -13.71
CA ARG A 378 -12.66 20.64 -13.38
C ARG A 378 -11.26 20.46 -13.95
N LEU A 379 -10.71 19.24 -13.86
CA LEU A 379 -9.45 18.87 -14.51
C LEU A 379 -9.53 19.13 -16.00
N GLU A 380 -10.59 18.66 -16.66
CA GLU A 380 -10.84 18.85 -18.08
C GLU A 380 -10.88 20.34 -18.48
N ALA A 381 -11.68 21.15 -17.77
CA ALA A 381 -11.78 22.58 -18.01
C ALA A 381 -10.42 23.30 -17.86
N PHE A 382 -9.62 22.90 -16.89
CA PHE A 382 -8.27 23.44 -16.67
C PHE A 382 -7.30 22.99 -17.77
N ALA A 383 -7.29 21.71 -18.14
CA ALA A 383 -6.46 21.16 -19.21
C ALA A 383 -6.76 21.84 -20.56
N ALA A 384 -8.03 21.99 -20.93
CA ALA A 384 -8.43 22.67 -22.15
C ALA A 384 -7.94 24.12 -22.24
N LYS A 385 -7.80 24.80 -21.10
CA LYS A 385 -7.37 26.20 -20.99
C LYS A 385 -5.83 26.34 -20.99
N THR A 386 -5.11 25.41 -20.38
CA THR A 386 -3.68 25.54 -20.05
C THR A 386 -2.77 24.66 -20.89
N LEU A 387 -3.25 23.55 -21.42
CA LEU A 387 -2.52 22.63 -22.28
C LEU A 387 -2.93 22.85 -23.76
N ARG A 388 -2.33 23.85 -24.40
CA ARG A 388 -2.60 24.16 -25.83
C ARG A 388 -1.47 23.73 -26.71
#